data_5a6398d1c8a23d4e50a6af6399e68b65
#
_entry.id   5a6398d1c8a23d4e50a6af6399e68b65
#
_cell.length_a   1.000
_cell.length_b   1.000
_cell.length_c   1.000
_cell.angle_alpha   90.00
_cell.angle_beta   90.00
_cell.angle_gamma   90.00
#
_symmetry.space_group_name_H-M   'P 1'
#
loop_
_entity.id
_entity.type
_entity.pdbx_description
1 polymer ?
#
loop_
_entity_poly.entity_id
_entity_poly.type
_entity_poly.pdbx_seq_one_letter_code
_entity_poly.pdbx_strand_id
1 'polypeptide(L)'
;MATGHNMRVFWRVVKWSISLLLCIICAIILWRVFSSGDPKEVKYLMGNDALYEAYDEHGKNLILQYQMQDTITTAKYNRGYFSITQYVFIPEARQVQLVFRYNNSTIKHLAQDYGLDEIPDKSEDLFDVTIVTTTDKTPQNSEDNADTAQLTMERYHPTTFERTETSLYTYYRFVFDNIEITPDMLYVFADIYYEGDLDYEKRPYGTLCLYDDESPWVTYKLSRTERKMLEKREDE
;
A
#
# COMPACT_ATOMS: atom_id res chain seq x y z
N MET A 1 56.87 -27.90 -23.06
CA MET A 1 55.47 -28.17 -23.52
C MET A 1 54.41 -28.23 -22.41
N ALA A 2 54.70 -27.93 -21.16
CA ALA A 2 53.73 -27.99 -20.01
C ALA A 2 52.84 -26.75 -19.84
N THR A 3 53.18 -25.61 -20.41
CA THR A 3 52.48 -24.33 -20.21
C THR A 3 51.11 -24.24 -20.91
N GLY A 4 50.92 -24.94 -22.02
CA GLY A 4 49.66 -24.87 -22.77
C GLY A 4 48.50 -25.67 -22.16
N HIS A 5 48.79 -26.73 -21.41
CA HIS A 5 47.78 -27.54 -20.73
C HIS A 5 47.22 -26.82 -19.50
N ASN A 6 48.06 -26.23 -18.69
CA ASN A 6 47.66 -25.46 -17.51
C ASN A 6 46.80 -24.22 -17.86
N MET A 7 47.11 -23.56 -18.99
CA MET A 7 46.34 -22.43 -19.49
C MET A 7 44.90 -22.83 -19.91
N ARG A 8 44.75 -24.01 -20.56
CA ARG A 8 43.42 -24.53 -20.95
C ARG A 8 42.58 -24.93 -19.74
N VAL A 9 43.18 -25.51 -18.70
CA VAL A 9 42.51 -25.84 -17.48
C VAL A 9 42.10 -24.55 -16.75
N PHE A 10 42.99 -23.57 -16.63
CA PHE A 10 42.70 -22.27 -16.07
C PHE A 10 41.49 -21.59 -16.75
N TRP A 11 41.45 -21.51 -18.06
CA TRP A 11 40.32 -20.92 -18.79
C TRP A 11 39.01 -21.68 -18.63
N ARG A 12 39.06 -23.01 -18.48
CA ARG A 12 37.86 -23.79 -18.13
C ARG A 12 37.34 -23.43 -16.73
N VAL A 13 38.19 -23.37 -15.73
CA VAL A 13 37.82 -22.99 -14.37
C VAL A 13 37.20 -21.57 -14.35
N VAL A 14 37.84 -20.61 -15.01
CA VAL A 14 37.33 -19.24 -15.12
C VAL A 14 35.95 -19.21 -15.79
N LYS A 15 35.74 -19.91 -16.88
CA LYS A 15 34.44 -19.98 -17.56
C LYS A 15 33.35 -20.57 -16.63
N TRP A 16 33.67 -21.66 -15.94
CA TRP A 16 32.71 -22.27 -14.98
C TRP A 16 32.41 -21.36 -13.80
N SER A 17 33.39 -20.65 -13.28
CA SER A 17 33.19 -19.69 -12.19
C SER A 17 32.33 -18.54 -12.63
N ILE A 18 32.52 -17.99 -13.82
CA ILE A 18 31.68 -16.91 -14.38
C ILE A 18 30.26 -17.42 -14.62
N SER A 19 30.09 -18.62 -15.15
CA SER A 19 28.78 -19.22 -15.39
C SER A 19 28.03 -19.45 -14.07
N LEU A 20 28.72 -19.96 -13.07
CA LEU A 20 28.12 -20.14 -11.71
C LEU A 20 27.71 -18.81 -11.09
N LEU A 21 28.55 -17.78 -11.19
CA LEU A 21 28.24 -16.45 -10.69
C LEU A 21 27.00 -15.87 -11.38
N LEU A 22 26.91 -16.02 -12.71
CA LEU A 22 25.74 -15.58 -13.49
C LEU A 22 24.47 -16.32 -13.06
N CYS A 23 24.54 -17.64 -12.85
CA CYS A 23 23.41 -18.42 -12.34
C CYS A 23 22.96 -17.94 -10.96
N ILE A 24 23.89 -17.64 -10.05
CA ILE A 24 23.56 -17.10 -8.72
C ILE A 24 22.89 -15.73 -8.84
N ILE A 25 23.42 -14.83 -9.68
CA ILE A 25 22.82 -13.51 -9.91
C ILE A 25 21.41 -13.66 -10.49
N CYS A 26 21.21 -14.53 -11.51
CA CYS A 26 19.88 -14.79 -12.06
C CYS A 26 18.92 -15.35 -11.01
N ALA A 27 19.38 -16.29 -10.18
CA ALA A 27 18.56 -16.85 -9.10
C ALA A 27 18.14 -15.78 -8.07
N ILE A 28 19.04 -14.86 -7.69
CA ILE A 28 18.75 -13.75 -6.81
C ILE A 28 17.73 -12.79 -7.44
N ILE A 29 17.90 -12.47 -8.73
CA ILE A 29 16.96 -11.58 -9.45
C ILE A 29 15.58 -12.23 -9.52
N LEU A 30 15.49 -13.49 -9.91
CA LEU A 30 14.24 -14.23 -9.99
C LEU A 30 13.57 -14.31 -8.61
N TRP A 31 14.32 -14.67 -7.58
CA TRP A 31 13.80 -14.71 -6.22
C TRP A 31 13.24 -13.34 -5.80
N ARG A 32 13.96 -12.24 -6.08
CA ARG A 32 13.51 -10.88 -5.76
C ARG A 32 12.24 -10.51 -6.52
N VAL A 33 12.14 -10.87 -7.81
CA VAL A 33 10.93 -10.63 -8.62
C VAL A 33 9.73 -11.40 -8.08
N PHE A 34 9.91 -12.68 -7.74
CA PHE A 34 8.81 -13.49 -7.16
C PHE A 34 8.42 -13.03 -5.75
N SER A 35 9.37 -12.53 -4.96
CA SER A 35 9.11 -12.05 -3.59
C SER A 35 8.58 -10.62 -3.53
N SER A 36 8.56 -9.88 -4.66
CA SER A 36 8.08 -8.49 -4.72
C SER A 36 6.61 -8.38 -5.12
N GLY A 37 5.98 -9.47 -5.55
CA GLY A 37 4.54 -9.50 -5.87
C GLY A 37 3.68 -9.49 -4.63
N ASP A 38 2.52 -8.85 -4.71
CA ASP A 38 1.56 -8.85 -3.61
C ASP A 38 1.10 -10.27 -3.30
N PRO A 39 1.12 -10.70 -2.02
CA PRO A 39 0.63 -12.00 -1.60
C PRO A 39 -0.86 -12.15 -1.91
N LYS A 40 -1.32 -13.39 -2.02
CA LYS A 40 -2.70 -13.69 -2.43
C LYS A 40 -3.72 -13.10 -1.45
N GLU A 41 -3.38 -13.07 -0.19
CA GLU A 41 -4.20 -12.63 0.92
C GLU A 41 -4.58 -11.14 0.76
N VAL A 42 -3.64 -10.31 0.34
CA VAL A 42 -3.86 -8.87 0.17
C VAL A 42 -4.04 -8.43 -1.29
N LYS A 43 -3.90 -9.37 -2.24
CA LYS A 43 -3.98 -9.05 -3.67
C LYS A 43 -5.39 -8.74 -4.15
N TYR A 44 -6.40 -9.38 -3.54
CA TYR A 44 -7.79 -9.27 -3.94
C TYR A 44 -8.56 -8.38 -2.98
N LEU A 45 -9.69 -7.84 -3.45
CA LEU A 45 -10.60 -7.10 -2.57
C LEU A 45 -11.05 -7.99 -1.41
N MET A 46 -11.16 -7.38 -0.24
CA MET A 46 -11.75 -8.05 0.92
C MET A 46 -13.27 -7.94 0.83
N GLY A 47 -13.95 -9.09 0.89
CA GLY A 47 -15.40 -9.15 0.95
C GLY A 47 -15.89 -8.76 2.34
N ASN A 48 -16.87 -7.87 2.41
CA ASN A 48 -17.64 -7.56 3.61
C ASN A 48 -19.09 -7.28 3.23
N ASP A 49 -19.95 -7.10 4.23
CA ASP A 49 -21.37 -6.94 4.00
C ASP A 49 -21.70 -5.77 3.07
N ALA A 50 -21.08 -4.62 3.25
CA ALA A 50 -21.30 -3.45 2.41
C ALA A 50 -20.95 -3.70 0.93
N LEU A 51 -19.84 -4.36 0.66
CA LEU A 51 -19.43 -4.71 -0.70
C LEU A 51 -20.36 -5.77 -1.32
N TYR A 52 -20.79 -6.73 -0.54
CA TYR A 52 -21.72 -7.77 -1.02
C TYR A 52 -23.09 -7.18 -1.34
N GLU A 53 -23.65 -6.34 -0.47
CA GLU A 53 -24.92 -5.65 -0.71
C GLU A 53 -24.87 -4.79 -1.97
N ALA A 54 -23.81 -4.01 -2.15
CA ALA A 54 -23.62 -3.23 -3.35
C ALA A 54 -23.51 -4.10 -4.61
N TYR A 55 -22.84 -5.25 -4.52
CA TYR A 55 -22.73 -6.17 -5.64
C TYR A 55 -24.08 -6.86 -5.97
N ASP A 56 -24.86 -7.24 -4.96
CA ASP A 56 -26.20 -7.83 -5.15
C ASP A 56 -27.16 -6.83 -5.83
N GLU A 57 -27.08 -5.54 -5.48
CA GLU A 57 -27.90 -4.51 -6.07
C GLU A 57 -27.47 -4.12 -7.49
N HIS A 58 -26.17 -3.95 -7.71
CA HIS A 58 -25.63 -3.39 -8.96
C HIS A 58 -25.05 -4.45 -9.91
N GLY A 59 -24.67 -5.61 -9.39
CA GLY A 59 -24.10 -6.71 -10.15
C GLY A 59 -22.87 -6.31 -10.97
N LYS A 60 -22.95 -6.54 -12.28
CA LYS A 60 -21.86 -6.17 -13.22
C LYS A 60 -21.71 -4.67 -13.45
N ASN A 61 -22.67 -3.87 -13.01
CA ASN A 61 -22.66 -2.42 -13.13
C ASN A 61 -22.04 -1.75 -11.89
N LEU A 62 -21.65 -2.51 -10.88
CA LEU A 62 -20.94 -2.00 -9.71
C LEU A 62 -19.70 -1.21 -10.15
N ILE A 63 -19.62 0.04 -9.73
CA ILE A 63 -18.52 0.94 -10.07
C ILE A 63 -17.36 0.68 -9.09
N LEU A 64 -16.22 0.31 -9.66
CA LEU A 64 -14.96 0.20 -8.94
C LEU A 64 -13.96 1.07 -9.67
N GLN A 65 -13.37 2.01 -8.98
CA GLN A 65 -12.53 3.01 -9.63
C GLN A 65 -11.37 3.47 -8.74
N TYR A 66 -10.35 4.04 -9.35
CA TYR A 66 -9.21 4.66 -8.70
C TYR A 66 -8.66 5.79 -9.57
N GLN A 67 -7.82 6.62 -9.03
CA GLN A 67 -7.06 7.59 -9.80
C GLN A 67 -5.58 7.17 -9.84
N MET A 68 -4.92 7.44 -10.97
CA MET A 68 -3.47 7.26 -11.04
C MET A 68 -2.80 8.51 -10.46
N GLN A 69 -2.19 8.36 -9.31
CA GLN A 69 -1.46 9.44 -8.64
C GLN A 69 0.04 9.24 -8.84
N ASP A 70 0.68 10.25 -9.41
CA ASP A 70 2.14 10.23 -9.63
C ASP A 70 2.93 10.73 -8.41
N THR A 71 2.26 11.39 -7.46
CA THR A 71 2.93 12.12 -6.38
C THR A 71 2.54 11.58 -5.02
N ILE A 72 3.53 11.06 -4.33
CA ILE A 72 3.45 10.79 -2.90
C ILE A 72 3.83 12.08 -2.18
N THR A 73 2.87 12.72 -1.52
CA THR A 73 3.17 13.81 -0.60
C THR A 73 3.66 13.20 0.70
N THR A 74 4.93 13.40 1.01
CA THR A 74 5.55 12.71 2.13
C THR A 74 5.81 13.67 3.28
N ALA A 75 5.52 13.24 4.50
CA ALA A 75 6.00 13.90 5.70
C ALA A 75 7.54 13.89 5.76
N LYS A 76 8.11 14.72 6.62
CA LYS A 76 9.56 14.88 6.84
C LYS A 76 10.32 13.56 6.99
N TYR A 77 9.65 12.53 7.51
CA TYR A 77 10.24 11.22 7.84
C TYR A 77 10.02 10.15 6.77
N ASN A 78 9.23 10.41 5.74
CA ASN A 78 9.06 9.42 4.68
C ASN A 78 10.32 9.36 3.82
N ARG A 79 11.05 8.27 3.95
CA ARG A 79 12.24 7.95 3.17
C ARG A 79 11.98 6.89 2.10
N GLY A 80 10.72 6.71 1.68
CA GLY A 80 10.34 5.67 0.74
C GLY A 80 10.29 4.26 1.34
N TYR A 81 10.10 4.16 2.66
CA TYR A 81 10.05 2.87 3.35
C TYR A 81 8.73 2.15 3.20
N PHE A 82 7.69 2.86 2.85
CA PHE A 82 6.37 2.31 2.62
C PHE A 82 5.79 2.73 1.27
N SER A 83 4.78 2.01 0.84
CA SER A 83 4.02 2.35 -0.37
C SER A 83 2.59 1.85 -0.27
N ILE A 84 1.66 2.55 -0.93
CA ILE A 84 0.37 2.00 -1.27
C ILE A 84 0.50 1.37 -2.66
N THR A 85 0.25 0.06 -2.75
CA THR A 85 0.41 -0.70 -4.00
C THR A 85 -0.89 -0.82 -4.77
N GLN A 86 -2.02 -0.66 -4.08
CA GLN A 86 -3.35 -0.72 -4.65
C GLN A 86 -4.31 0.07 -3.80
N TYR A 87 -5.25 0.76 -4.42
CA TYR A 87 -6.45 1.28 -3.76
C TYR A 87 -7.61 1.31 -4.74
N VAL A 88 -8.82 1.21 -4.20
CA VAL A 88 -10.05 1.19 -4.99
C VAL A 88 -11.14 1.90 -4.20
N PHE A 89 -11.83 2.81 -4.88
CA PHE A 89 -13.08 3.42 -4.41
C PHE A 89 -14.25 2.61 -4.94
N ILE A 90 -15.21 2.35 -4.10
CA ILE A 90 -16.45 1.63 -4.41
C ILE A 90 -17.62 2.50 -3.94
N PRO A 91 -18.06 3.47 -4.77
CA PRO A 91 -19.04 4.47 -4.37
C PRO A 91 -20.34 3.88 -3.87
N GLU A 92 -20.88 2.85 -4.54
CA GLU A 92 -22.14 2.21 -4.19
C GLU A 92 -22.07 1.51 -2.82
N ALA A 93 -20.89 0.97 -2.45
CA ALA A 93 -20.63 0.42 -1.12
C ALA A 93 -20.20 1.49 -0.11
N ARG A 94 -20.01 2.74 -0.51
CA ARG A 94 -19.43 3.83 0.30
C ARG A 94 -18.11 3.38 0.95
N GLN A 95 -17.28 2.72 0.18
CA GLN A 95 -16.11 2.00 0.68
C GLN A 95 -14.84 2.39 -0.08
N VAL A 96 -13.73 2.43 0.66
CA VAL A 96 -12.38 2.48 0.10
C VAL A 96 -11.61 1.27 0.63
N GLN A 97 -10.94 0.57 -0.28
CA GLN A 97 -9.97 -0.44 0.10
C GLN A 97 -8.59 -0.07 -0.42
N LEU A 98 -7.57 -0.24 0.41
CA LEU A 98 -6.19 0.00 0.01
C LEU A 98 -5.24 -1.08 0.54
N VAL A 99 -4.15 -1.29 -0.19
CA VAL A 99 -3.03 -2.14 0.22
C VAL A 99 -1.82 -1.26 0.53
N PHE A 100 -1.45 -1.25 1.77
CA PHE A 100 -0.25 -0.62 2.29
C PHE A 100 0.83 -1.68 2.50
N ARG A 101 2.08 -1.34 2.23
CA ARG A 101 3.22 -2.21 2.56
C ARG A 101 4.43 -1.41 3.02
N TYR A 102 5.23 -2.03 3.85
CA TYR A 102 6.57 -1.54 4.20
C TYR A 102 7.62 -2.65 4.09
N ASN A 103 8.88 -2.24 3.90
CA ASN A 103 9.98 -3.18 3.84
C ASN A 103 10.43 -3.57 5.23
N ASN A 104 10.47 -4.87 5.55
CA ASN A 104 10.83 -5.39 6.85
C ASN A 104 12.23 -4.97 7.32
N SER A 105 13.17 -4.71 6.39
CA SER A 105 14.51 -4.23 6.75
C SER A 105 14.56 -2.79 7.24
N THR A 106 13.49 -2.02 7.04
CA THR A 106 13.44 -0.59 7.35
C THR A 106 12.90 -0.28 8.74
N ILE A 107 12.39 -1.27 9.48
CA ILE A 107 11.87 -1.08 10.85
C ILE A 107 12.92 -0.43 11.80
N LYS A 108 14.19 -0.74 11.60
CA LYS A 108 15.28 -0.08 12.34
C LYS A 108 15.35 1.44 12.15
N HIS A 109 14.92 1.93 10.99
CA HIS A 109 14.87 3.37 10.72
C HIS A 109 13.70 4.03 11.43
N LEU A 110 12.59 3.29 11.59
CA LEU A 110 11.46 3.73 12.38
C LEU A 110 11.88 4.03 13.82
N ALA A 111 12.63 3.12 14.45
CA ALA A 111 13.19 3.34 15.78
C ALA A 111 14.06 4.61 15.84
N GLN A 112 14.88 4.86 14.84
CA GLN A 112 15.71 6.06 14.76
C GLN A 112 14.89 7.34 14.53
N ASP A 113 13.87 7.28 13.65
CA ASP A 113 13.04 8.44 13.32
C ASP A 113 12.17 8.88 14.51
N TYR A 114 11.73 7.94 15.34
CA TYR A 114 10.91 8.20 16.53
C TYR A 114 11.70 8.23 17.84
N GLY A 115 13.02 7.97 17.80
CA GLY A 115 13.87 7.95 18.99
C GLY A 115 13.50 6.85 19.97
N LEU A 116 13.08 5.69 19.46
CA LEU A 116 12.71 4.53 20.28
C LEU A 116 13.96 3.86 20.84
N ASP A 117 13.88 3.42 22.09
CA ASP A 117 14.97 2.69 22.77
C ASP A 117 15.22 1.30 22.16
N GLU A 118 14.16 0.67 21.64
CA GLU A 118 14.21 -0.65 21.02
C GLU A 118 13.66 -0.63 19.59
N ILE A 119 14.15 -1.55 18.75
CA ILE A 119 13.61 -1.75 17.41
C ILE A 119 12.26 -2.48 17.55
N PRO A 120 11.16 -1.94 17.02
CA PRO A 120 9.86 -2.60 17.09
C PRO A 120 9.88 -4.00 16.49
N ASP A 121 9.12 -4.91 17.09
CA ASP A 121 8.97 -6.26 16.52
C ASP A 121 8.09 -6.17 15.26
N LYS A 122 8.61 -6.71 14.16
CA LYS A 122 7.89 -6.76 12.89
C LYS A 122 6.62 -7.63 12.93
N SER A 123 6.43 -8.45 13.96
CA SER A 123 5.21 -9.24 14.18
C SER A 123 4.05 -8.40 14.73
N GLU A 124 4.33 -7.20 15.23
CA GLU A 124 3.33 -6.28 15.72
C GLU A 124 2.71 -5.47 14.57
N ASP A 125 1.53 -4.91 14.82
CA ASP A 125 0.89 -3.98 13.91
C ASP A 125 1.50 -2.60 14.13
N LEU A 126 2.46 -2.23 13.29
CA LEU A 126 3.29 -1.04 13.49
C LEU A 126 2.70 0.23 12.92
N PHE A 127 1.74 0.10 12.02
CA PHE A 127 1.17 1.26 11.33
C PHE A 127 -0.35 1.22 11.35
N ASP A 128 -0.93 2.39 11.56
CA ASP A 128 -2.33 2.65 11.28
C ASP A 128 -2.45 3.59 10.09
N VAL A 129 -3.54 3.46 9.34
CA VAL A 129 -3.86 4.31 8.20
C VAL A 129 -5.23 4.89 8.39
N THR A 130 -5.35 6.20 8.22
CA THR A 130 -6.64 6.89 8.20
C THR A 130 -6.90 7.49 6.83
N ILE A 131 -8.15 7.49 6.41
CA ILE A 131 -8.58 8.25 5.24
C ILE A 131 -9.05 9.63 5.73
N VAL A 132 -8.56 10.66 5.06
CA VAL A 132 -8.95 12.04 5.32
C VAL A 132 -9.56 12.63 4.07
N THR A 133 -10.78 13.14 4.19
CA THR A 133 -11.46 13.84 3.11
C THR A 133 -11.46 15.33 3.40
N THR A 134 -11.25 16.15 2.39
CA THR A 134 -11.16 17.61 2.58
C THR A 134 -11.69 18.36 1.36
N THR A 135 -12.27 19.53 1.63
CA THR A 135 -12.68 20.51 0.62
C THR A 135 -11.61 21.58 0.36
N ASP A 136 -10.44 21.48 0.99
CA ASP A 136 -9.35 22.45 0.83
C ASP A 136 -8.15 21.87 0.06
N LYS A 137 -7.52 22.75 -0.74
CA LYS A 137 -6.32 22.47 -1.53
C LYS A 137 -5.02 22.43 -0.73
N THR A 138 -5.03 22.84 0.53
CA THR A 138 -3.80 22.94 1.33
C THR A 138 -3.62 21.67 2.16
N PRO A 139 -2.64 20.81 1.85
CA PRO A 139 -2.30 19.69 2.73
C PRO A 139 -1.92 20.21 4.12
N GLN A 140 -2.32 19.52 5.18
CA GLN A 140 -2.08 19.88 6.60
C GLN A 140 -0.61 20.15 6.99
N ASN A 141 0.32 20.01 6.07
CA ASN A 141 1.76 20.14 6.33
C ASN A 141 2.30 21.59 6.31
N SER A 142 1.46 22.61 6.09
CA SER A 142 1.92 23.99 6.18
C SER A 142 1.84 24.46 7.62
N GLU A 143 3.01 24.70 8.22
CA GLU A 143 3.17 25.20 9.60
C GLU A 143 2.51 26.58 9.85
N ASP A 144 2.02 27.24 8.81
CA ASP A 144 1.61 28.64 8.82
C ASP A 144 0.10 28.90 8.98
N ASN A 145 -0.76 27.88 9.03
CA ASN A 145 -2.22 28.10 8.98
C ASN A 145 -2.98 27.55 10.20
N ALA A 146 -2.52 27.85 11.40
CA ALA A 146 -3.28 27.51 12.62
C ALA A 146 -4.56 28.36 12.80
N ASP A 147 -4.81 29.38 11.99
CA ASP A 147 -5.84 30.40 12.24
C ASP A 147 -6.89 30.57 11.14
N THR A 148 -6.93 29.72 10.10
CA THR A 148 -7.86 29.96 8.98
C THR A 148 -8.75 28.76 8.73
N ALA A 149 -10.04 29.00 8.99
CA ALA A 149 -11.21 28.28 8.50
C ALA A 149 -11.44 26.88 9.11
N GLN A 150 -12.63 26.69 9.61
CA GLN A 150 -13.25 25.39 9.84
C GLN A 150 -13.28 24.59 8.53
N LEU A 151 -12.14 23.96 8.23
CA LEU A 151 -12.05 22.97 7.19
C LEU A 151 -12.93 21.80 7.58
N THR A 152 -13.91 21.50 6.76
CA THR A 152 -14.67 20.27 6.89
C THR A 152 -13.75 19.11 6.51
N MET A 153 -12.99 18.66 7.48
CA MET A 153 -12.16 17.48 7.37
C MET A 153 -12.85 16.35 8.10
N GLU A 154 -13.10 15.29 7.38
CA GLU A 154 -13.58 14.05 7.97
C GLU A 154 -12.47 13.02 7.98
N ARG A 155 -12.34 12.30 9.09
CA ARG A 155 -11.37 11.23 9.28
C ARG A 155 -12.10 9.92 9.45
N TYR A 156 -11.64 8.92 8.67
CA TYR A 156 -12.19 7.58 8.69
C TYR A 156 -11.09 6.62 9.12
N HIS A 157 -11.42 5.78 10.09
CA HIS A 157 -10.58 4.67 10.50
C HIS A 157 -10.95 3.41 9.74
N PRO A 158 -10.02 2.46 9.57
CA PRO A 158 -10.36 1.19 8.96
C PRO A 158 -11.36 0.43 9.81
N THR A 159 -12.39 -0.12 9.19
CA THR A 159 -13.38 -0.97 9.86
C THR A 159 -12.86 -2.38 10.03
N THR A 160 -11.97 -2.81 9.12
CA THR A 160 -11.26 -4.08 9.20
C THR A 160 -9.96 -4.01 8.41
N PHE A 161 -9.02 -4.87 8.76
CA PHE A 161 -7.80 -5.03 8.00
C PHE A 161 -7.32 -6.48 8.02
N GLU A 162 -6.52 -6.83 7.03
CA GLU A 162 -5.79 -8.09 6.94
C GLU A 162 -4.30 -7.83 6.79
N ARG A 163 -3.50 -8.54 7.58
CA ARG A 163 -2.05 -8.43 7.58
C ARG A 163 -1.40 -9.70 7.06
N THR A 164 -0.43 -9.55 6.17
CA THR A 164 0.37 -10.67 5.66
C THR A 164 1.84 -10.29 5.62
N GLU A 165 2.67 -11.15 6.20
CA GLU A 165 4.12 -10.97 6.21
C GLU A 165 4.80 -11.87 5.19
N THR A 166 5.73 -11.30 4.44
CA THR A 166 6.66 -12.02 3.58
C THR A 166 8.10 -11.83 4.06
N SER A 167 9.05 -12.48 3.42
CA SER A 167 10.47 -12.32 3.77
C SER A 167 10.99 -10.89 3.60
N LEU A 168 10.42 -10.10 2.68
CA LEU A 168 10.87 -8.75 2.34
C LEU A 168 9.96 -7.65 2.84
N TYR A 169 8.66 -7.90 2.83
CA TYR A 169 7.64 -6.89 3.08
C TYR A 169 6.58 -7.41 4.03
N THR A 170 6.04 -6.50 4.83
CA THR A 170 4.77 -6.67 5.53
C THR A 170 3.71 -5.86 4.80
N TYR A 171 2.57 -6.47 4.57
CA TYR A 171 1.44 -5.92 3.83
C TYR A 171 0.24 -5.82 4.76
N TYR A 172 -0.54 -4.76 4.54
CA TYR A 172 -1.85 -4.57 5.14
C TYR A 172 -2.85 -4.29 4.03
N ARG A 173 -3.99 -4.96 4.07
CA ARG A 173 -5.18 -4.52 3.35
C ARG A 173 -6.12 -3.90 4.35
N PHE A 174 -6.37 -2.62 4.20
CA PHE A 174 -7.33 -1.85 4.99
C PHE A 174 -8.63 -1.69 4.22
N VAL A 175 -9.75 -1.78 4.94
CA VAL A 175 -11.10 -1.51 4.44
C VAL A 175 -11.68 -0.38 5.26
N PHE A 176 -12.20 0.62 4.59
CA PHE A 176 -12.84 1.80 5.18
C PHE A 176 -14.27 1.86 4.67
N ASP A 177 -15.23 1.73 5.55
CA ASP A 177 -16.65 1.80 5.25
C ASP A 177 -17.21 3.20 5.59
N ASN A 178 -18.39 3.48 5.03
CA ASN A 178 -19.13 4.73 5.24
C ASN A 178 -18.41 6.00 4.74
N ILE A 179 -17.49 5.86 3.79
CA ILE A 179 -16.85 7.02 3.17
C ILE A 179 -17.80 7.62 2.14
N GLU A 180 -18.12 8.91 2.31
CA GLU A 180 -18.88 9.69 1.34
C GLU A 180 -17.93 10.54 0.50
N ILE A 181 -17.91 10.29 -0.80
CA ILE A 181 -17.27 11.18 -1.77
C ILE A 181 -18.35 12.11 -2.30
N THR A 182 -18.36 13.34 -1.81
CA THR A 182 -19.33 14.35 -2.23
C THR A 182 -18.75 15.19 -3.38
N PRO A 183 -19.62 15.85 -4.20
CA PRO A 183 -19.16 16.74 -5.27
C PRO A 183 -18.29 17.93 -4.79
N ASP A 184 -18.42 18.31 -3.52
CA ASP A 184 -17.67 19.42 -2.92
C ASP A 184 -16.28 19.00 -2.42
N MET A 185 -16.01 17.71 -2.45
CA MET A 185 -14.73 17.15 -2.01
C MET A 185 -13.66 17.39 -3.07
N LEU A 186 -12.55 18.00 -2.66
CA LEU A 186 -11.42 18.27 -3.55
C LEU A 186 -10.32 17.22 -3.44
N TYR A 187 -10.11 16.65 -2.24
CA TYR A 187 -9.06 15.67 -1.99
C TYR A 187 -9.49 14.57 -1.05
N VAL A 188 -8.93 13.38 -1.29
CA VAL A 188 -8.91 12.27 -0.33
C VAL A 188 -7.46 11.87 -0.12
N PHE A 189 -7.01 11.89 1.13
CA PHE A 189 -5.68 11.47 1.53
C PHE A 189 -5.72 10.20 2.36
N ALA A 190 -4.68 9.40 2.24
CA ALA A 190 -4.34 8.35 3.20
C ALA A 190 -3.19 8.86 4.07
N ASP A 191 -3.47 9.08 5.35
CA ASP A 191 -2.48 9.44 6.35
C ASP A 191 -2.02 8.18 7.08
N ILE A 192 -0.71 7.98 7.15
CA ILE A 192 -0.08 6.80 7.74
C ILE A 192 0.58 7.22 9.04
N TYR A 193 0.18 6.58 10.13
CA TYR A 193 0.71 6.83 11.46
C TYR A 193 1.49 5.61 11.95
N TYR A 194 2.52 5.86 12.75
CA TYR A 194 3.13 4.79 13.53
C TYR A 194 2.20 4.45 14.70
N GLU A 195 1.91 3.17 14.90
CA GLU A 195 1.09 2.71 16.01
C GLU A 195 1.71 3.13 17.36
N GLY A 196 0.90 3.59 18.27
CA GLY A 196 1.34 4.22 19.52
C GLY A 196 1.52 5.73 19.43
N ASP A 197 1.38 6.33 18.26
CA ASP A 197 1.44 7.76 18.04
C ASP A 197 0.22 8.28 17.25
N LEU A 198 -0.96 7.73 17.55
CA LEU A 198 -2.27 8.08 16.94
C LEU A 198 -2.82 9.44 17.37
N ASP A 199 -1.98 10.30 17.90
CA ASP A 199 -2.34 11.66 18.20
C ASP A 199 -2.42 12.48 16.90
N TYR A 200 -3.64 12.76 16.45
CA TYR A 200 -3.89 13.53 15.22
C TYR A 200 -3.37 14.97 15.26
N GLU A 201 -2.98 15.46 16.42
CA GLU A 201 -2.24 16.71 16.54
C GLU A 201 -0.80 16.55 16.06
N LYS A 202 -0.29 15.32 16.02
CA LYS A 202 1.02 15.02 15.45
C LYS A 202 0.92 14.78 13.95
N ARG A 203 2.02 15.03 13.27
CA ARG A 203 2.11 14.81 11.83
C ARG A 203 2.13 13.33 11.51
N PRO A 204 1.41 12.88 10.45
CA PRO A 204 1.52 11.51 9.99
C PRO A 204 2.96 11.20 9.55
N TYR A 205 3.34 9.94 9.68
CA TYR A 205 4.61 9.43 9.16
C TYR A 205 4.72 9.60 7.64
N GLY A 206 3.61 9.49 6.95
CA GLY A 206 3.48 9.79 5.53
C GLY A 206 2.03 10.04 5.14
N THR A 207 1.85 10.82 4.09
CA THR A 207 0.55 11.14 3.50
C THR A 207 0.57 10.84 2.02
N LEU A 208 -0.47 10.18 1.51
CA LEU A 208 -0.68 9.95 0.07
C LEU A 208 -2.00 10.55 -0.36
N CYS A 209 -1.98 11.26 -1.49
CA CYS A 209 -3.21 11.66 -2.16
C CYS A 209 -3.77 10.44 -2.90
N LEU A 210 -5.01 10.07 -2.62
CA LEU A 210 -5.74 9.00 -3.31
C LEU A 210 -6.72 9.54 -4.35
N TYR A 211 -7.19 10.76 -4.14
CA TYR A 211 -8.12 11.43 -5.03
C TYR A 211 -7.86 12.93 -5.02
N ASP A 212 -7.96 13.53 -6.19
CA ASP A 212 -8.10 14.96 -6.44
C ASP A 212 -9.21 15.20 -7.48
N ASP A 213 -9.75 16.41 -7.52
CA ASP A 213 -10.86 16.79 -8.40
C ASP A 213 -10.45 16.99 -9.87
N GLU A 214 -9.16 17.01 -10.16
CA GLU A 214 -8.61 17.26 -11.51
C GLU A 214 -8.24 15.96 -12.25
N SER A 215 -7.90 14.89 -11.51
CA SER A 215 -7.42 13.65 -12.10
C SER A 215 -8.55 12.75 -12.60
N PRO A 216 -8.38 12.09 -13.77
CA PRO A 216 -9.42 11.22 -14.31
C PRO A 216 -9.54 9.91 -13.53
N TRP A 217 -10.77 9.42 -13.40
CA TRP A 217 -11.04 8.10 -12.86
C TRP A 217 -10.66 6.99 -13.82
N VAL A 218 -10.05 5.95 -13.28
CA VAL A 218 -9.72 4.70 -13.99
C VAL A 218 -10.57 3.58 -13.42
N THR A 219 -11.24 2.81 -14.29
CA THR A 219 -12.04 1.67 -13.87
C THR A 219 -11.15 0.54 -13.35
N TYR A 220 -11.40 0.10 -12.12
CA TYR A 220 -10.83 -1.13 -11.58
C TYR A 220 -11.57 -2.34 -12.16
N LYS A 221 -10.83 -3.31 -12.66
CA LYS A 221 -11.41 -4.52 -13.24
C LYS A 221 -11.31 -5.67 -12.27
N LEU A 222 -12.45 -6.13 -11.78
CA LEU A 222 -12.54 -7.33 -10.95
C LEU A 222 -11.85 -8.51 -11.63
N SER A 223 -10.95 -9.15 -10.92
CA SER A 223 -10.36 -10.42 -11.31
C SER A 223 -11.40 -11.54 -11.29
N ARG A 224 -11.06 -12.69 -11.91
CA ARG A 224 -11.94 -13.88 -11.85
C ARG A 224 -12.16 -14.36 -10.41
N THR A 225 -11.17 -14.21 -9.55
CA THR A 225 -11.24 -14.63 -8.14
C THR A 225 -12.19 -13.74 -7.37
N GLU A 226 -12.09 -12.43 -7.52
CA GLU A 226 -12.97 -11.45 -6.86
C GLU A 226 -14.42 -11.63 -7.30
N ARG A 227 -14.67 -11.81 -8.61
CA ARG A 227 -16.03 -12.10 -9.10
C ARG A 227 -16.62 -13.34 -8.46
N LYS A 228 -15.85 -14.44 -8.39
CA LYS A 228 -16.31 -15.66 -7.74
C LYS A 228 -16.56 -15.50 -6.25
N MET A 229 -15.78 -14.66 -5.58
CA MET A 229 -15.97 -14.34 -4.16
C MET A 229 -17.30 -13.60 -3.96
N LEU A 230 -17.59 -12.60 -4.80
CA LEU A 230 -18.82 -11.82 -4.74
C LEU A 230 -20.07 -12.63 -5.13
N GLU A 231 -19.94 -13.57 -6.10
CA GLU A 231 -21.03 -14.45 -6.56
C GLU A 231 -21.34 -15.61 -5.60
N LYS A 232 -20.39 -16.01 -4.74
CA LYS A 232 -20.54 -17.23 -3.91
C LYS A 232 -21.49 -17.08 -2.72
N ARG A 233 -21.81 -15.87 -2.29
CA ARG A 233 -22.70 -15.63 -1.16
C ARG A 233 -24.17 -15.86 -1.48
N GLU A 234 -24.55 -15.90 -2.77
CA GLU A 234 -25.93 -16.23 -3.17
C GLU A 234 -26.35 -17.67 -2.82
N ASP A 235 -25.38 -18.54 -2.46
CA ASP A 235 -25.59 -19.97 -2.23
C ASP A 235 -25.56 -20.38 -0.73
N GLU A 236 -25.33 -19.44 0.21
CA GLU A 236 -25.35 -19.68 1.67
C GLU A 236 -26.53 -18.95 2.35
#